data_0155fe58fd66a786eb589fe9691a0a21
#
_entry.id   0155fe58fd66a786eb589fe9691a0a21
#
_cell.length_a   1.000
_cell.length_b   1.000
_cell.length_c   1.000
_cell.angle_alpha   90.00
_cell.angle_beta   90.00
_cell.angle_gamma   90.00
#
_symmetry.space_group_name_H-M   'P 1'
#
loop_
_entity.id
_entity.type
_entity.pdbx_description
1 polymer ?
#
loop_
_entity_poly.entity_id
_entity_poly.type
_entity_poly.pdbx_seq_one_letter_code
_entity_poly.pdbx_strand_id
1 'polypeptide(L)'
;AGSFVERLPEPGAEAKSLANTSLVLGADGQVLATYRKVHRFGFGSGEPKLMEAGRGRVVLPLPLQAGGSVMVGLATCYDLRFPELFRLLGEAGAEAFVVPAAWPLPRVAHWTLLGQARAIENQCAIIQVNTGGTHHNTVMGGNSQVVAAQGEVLGTIEGNGEAVLVATIDLAALADYRETFPVLADRRL
;
A
#
# COMPACT_ATOMS: atom_id res chain seq x y z
N ALA A 1 5.18 9.13 -4.35
CA ALA A 1 5.58 9.89 -3.17
C ALA A 1 4.47 9.85 -2.12
N GLY A 2 4.81 9.76 -0.88
CA GLY A 2 3.80 9.78 0.17
C GLY A 2 4.10 8.89 1.34
N SER A 3 3.23 8.94 2.29
CA SER A 3 2.04 9.81 2.34
C SER A 3 2.39 11.13 3.06
N PHE A 4 1.64 12.15 2.76
CA PHE A 4 1.77 13.48 3.35
C PHE A 4 0.41 14.09 3.64
N VAL A 5 0.38 15.17 4.43
CA VAL A 5 -0.85 15.91 4.72
C VAL A 5 -1.10 16.89 3.56
N GLU A 6 -2.17 16.61 2.80
CA GLU A 6 -2.68 17.49 1.76
C GLU A 6 -3.67 18.51 2.36
N ARG A 7 -3.58 19.78 1.94
CA ARG A 7 -4.65 20.73 2.15
C ARG A 7 -5.60 20.68 0.95
N LEU A 8 -6.84 20.31 1.20
CA LEU A 8 -7.86 20.26 0.17
C LEU A 8 -8.24 21.69 -0.28
N PRO A 9 -8.51 21.92 -1.58
CA PRO A 9 -8.93 23.24 -2.07
C PRO A 9 -10.26 23.68 -1.45
N GLU A 10 -11.15 22.72 -1.19
CA GLU A 10 -12.42 22.92 -0.49
C GLU A 10 -12.60 21.82 0.55
N PRO A 11 -13.33 22.09 1.65
CA PRO A 11 -13.66 21.05 2.63
C PRO A 11 -14.40 19.87 1.98
N GLY A 12 -14.05 18.66 2.40
CA GLY A 12 -14.72 17.44 1.96
C GLY A 12 -16.10 17.25 2.59
N ALA A 13 -16.68 16.07 2.40
CA ALA A 13 -18.05 15.77 2.88
C ALA A 13 -18.18 15.72 4.40
N GLU A 14 -17.08 15.53 5.12
CA GLU A 14 -17.03 15.62 6.58
C GLU A 14 -16.65 17.03 7.07
N ALA A 15 -16.68 18.02 6.18
CA ALA A 15 -16.30 19.42 6.43
C ALA A 15 -14.84 19.61 6.91
N LYS A 16 -13.93 18.71 6.51
CA LYS A 16 -12.50 18.78 6.83
C LYS A 16 -11.70 19.25 5.61
N SER A 17 -10.65 20.00 5.87
CA SER A 17 -9.81 20.62 4.84
C SER A 17 -8.46 19.93 4.63
N LEU A 18 -8.23 18.81 5.31
CA LEU A 18 -6.98 18.04 5.21
C LEU A 18 -7.27 16.60 4.75
N ALA A 19 -6.32 15.98 4.08
CA ALA A 19 -6.34 14.56 3.75
C ALA A 19 -4.92 13.96 3.91
N ASN A 20 -4.85 12.66 4.17
CA ASN A 20 -3.60 11.92 4.09
C ASN A 20 -3.49 11.36 2.67
N THR A 21 -2.51 11.83 1.91
CA THR A 21 -2.44 11.66 0.45
C THR A 21 -1.13 11.04 0.01
N SER A 22 -1.23 10.09 -0.92
CA SER A 22 -0.10 9.54 -1.68
C SER A 22 -0.23 9.91 -3.16
N LEU A 23 0.89 10.23 -3.80
CA LEU A 23 0.97 10.53 -5.23
C LEU A 23 1.81 9.50 -5.95
N VAL A 24 1.41 9.14 -7.15
CA VAL A 24 2.26 8.47 -8.13
C VAL A 24 2.69 9.48 -9.16
N LEU A 25 3.99 9.58 -9.36
CA LEU A 25 4.59 10.51 -10.32
C LEU A 25 5.19 9.71 -11.47
N GLY A 26 5.00 10.20 -12.69
CA GLY A 26 5.68 9.71 -13.87
C GLY A 26 7.17 10.09 -13.91
N ALA A 27 7.92 9.53 -14.85
CA ALA A 27 9.33 9.86 -15.05
C ALA A 27 9.57 11.34 -15.45
N ASP A 28 8.54 11.98 -15.99
CA ASP A 28 8.50 13.41 -16.33
C ASP A 28 8.07 14.31 -15.17
N GLY A 29 7.80 13.73 -14.00
CA GLY A 29 7.34 14.43 -12.80
C GLY A 29 5.84 14.75 -12.78
N GLN A 30 5.07 14.38 -13.83
CA GLN A 30 3.63 14.59 -13.85
C GLN A 30 2.92 13.64 -12.87
N VAL A 31 1.81 14.11 -12.26
CA VAL A 31 1.00 13.29 -11.36
C VAL A 31 0.18 12.30 -12.20
N LEU A 32 0.48 11.00 -12.07
CA LEU A 32 -0.26 9.92 -12.72
C LEU A 32 -1.49 9.51 -11.89
N ALA A 33 -1.39 9.53 -10.57
CA ALA A 33 -2.50 9.22 -9.68
C ALA A 33 -2.36 9.88 -8.32
N THR A 34 -3.52 10.13 -7.70
CA THR A 34 -3.65 10.63 -6.32
C THR A 34 -4.51 9.66 -5.53
N TYR A 35 -3.99 9.14 -4.45
CA TYR A 35 -4.73 8.30 -3.50
C TYR A 35 -4.86 9.02 -2.17
N ARG A 36 -6.09 9.23 -1.71
CA ARG A 36 -6.39 9.72 -0.35
C ARG A 36 -6.78 8.55 0.52
N LYS A 37 -6.10 8.42 1.66
CA LYS A 37 -6.26 7.32 2.62
C LYS A 37 -7.71 7.13 3.04
N VAL A 38 -8.22 5.91 2.88
CA VAL A 38 -9.61 5.54 3.18
C VAL A 38 -9.78 5.30 4.69
N HIS A 39 -8.93 4.46 5.29
CA HIS A 39 -9.02 4.10 6.70
C HIS A 39 -8.06 4.96 7.53
N ARG A 40 -8.61 5.94 8.21
CA ARG A 40 -7.85 6.91 9.04
C ARG A 40 -7.51 6.31 10.39
N PHE A 41 -6.26 6.50 10.82
CA PHE A 41 -5.80 6.00 12.12
C PHE A 41 -6.12 6.99 13.24
N GLY A 42 -6.78 6.49 14.31
CA GLY A 42 -7.09 7.22 15.52
C GLY A 42 -8.41 6.74 16.16
N PHE A 43 -8.45 6.78 17.47
CA PHE A 43 -9.60 6.36 18.28
C PHE A 43 -10.14 7.58 19.03
N GLY A 44 -11.08 8.31 18.41
CA GLY A 44 -11.59 9.58 18.95
C GLY A 44 -10.63 10.78 18.82
N SER A 45 -9.46 10.59 18.22
CA SER A 45 -8.42 11.59 17.99
C SER A 45 -7.66 11.30 16.68
N GLY A 46 -6.59 12.04 16.39
CA GLY A 46 -5.74 11.78 15.22
C GLY A 46 -6.43 12.07 13.88
N GLU A 47 -6.12 11.25 12.88
CA GLU A 47 -6.60 11.47 11.50
C GLU A 47 -8.13 11.57 11.39
N PRO A 48 -8.95 10.74 12.06
CA PRO A 48 -10.42 10.86 11.95
C PRO A 48 -10.97 12.20 12.40
N LYS A 49 -10.28 12.89 13.31
CA LYS A 49 -10.68 14.22 13.78
C LYS A 49 -10.24 15.34 12.83
N LEU A 50 -9.09 15.18 12.17
CA LEU A 50 -8.39 16.24 11.45
C LEU A 50 -8.56 16.17 9.93
N MET A 51 -8.73 14.95 9.39
CA MET A 51 -8.62 14.68 7.97
C MET A 51 -9.90 14.09 7.39
N GLU A 52 -10.19 14.44 6.15
CA GLU A 52 -11.22 13.83 5.33
C GLU A 52 -10.83 12.39 4.98
N ALA A 53 -11.80 11.47 4.91
CA ALA A 53 -11.58 10.13 4.41
C ALA A 53 -11.52 10.12 2.88
N GLY A 54 -10.61 9.35 2.32
CA GLY A 54 -10.67 8.95 0.91
C GLY A 54 -11.92 8.11 0.64
N ARG A 55 -12.42 8.15 -0.60
CA ARG A 55 -13.69 7.50 -0.97
C ARG A 55 -13.56 6.42 -2.02
N GLY A 56 -12.37 6.17 -2.51
CA GLY A 56 -12.20 5.27 -3.64
C GLY A 56 -10.92 4.46 -3.59
N ARG A 57 -10.96 3.36 -4.33
CA ARG A 57 -9.76 2.61 -4.69
C ARG A 57 -9.04 3.28 -5.86
N VAL A 58 -7.72 3.17 -5.89
CA VAL A 58 -6.89 3.62 -7.01
C VAL A 58 -6.06 2.45 -7.50
N VAL A 59 -6.27 2.09 -8.77
CA VAL A 59 -5.45 1.13 -9.52
C VAL A 59 -5.04 1.81 -10.82
N LEU A 60 -3.76 1.73 -11.16
CA LEU A 60 -3.23 2.36 -12.36
C LEU A 60 -2.14 1.51 -13.01
N PRO A 61 -1.96 1.59 -14.34
CA PRO A 61 -0.83 0.98 -15.01
C PRO A 61 0.44 1.81 -14.73
N LEU A 62 1.49 1.16 -14.26
CA LEU A 62 2.84 1.73 -14.20
C LEU A 62 3.67 1.18 -15.36
N PRO A 63 4.20 2.04 -16.22
CA PRO A 63 5.02 1.61 -17.36
C PRO A 63 6.33 0.96 -16.88
N LEU A 64 6.74 -0.09 -17.56
CA LEU A 64 7.99 -0.80 -17.32
C LEU A 64 9.05 -0.38 -18.38
N GLN A 65 10.31 -0.30 -17.97
CA GLN A 65 11.40 0.04 -18.89
C GLN A 65 11.56 -0.97 -20.04
N ALA A 66 11.24 -2.24 -19.79
CA ALA A 66 11.27 -3.31 -20.79
C ALA A 66 10.05 -3.30 -21.74
N GLY A 67 9.16 -2.31 -21.61
CA GLY A 67 7.87 -2.25 -22.30
C GLY A 67 6.74 -2.92 -21.50
N GLY A 68 5.49 -2.57 -21.84
CA GLY A 68 4.32 -3.00 -21.08
C GLY A 68 4.10 -2.19 -19.80
N SER A 69 3.25 -2.70 -18.93
CA SER A 69 2.93 -2.06 -17.64
C SER A 69 2.56 -3.11 -16.62
N VAL A 70 2.66 -2.75 -15.34
CA VAL A 70 2.12 -3.50 -14.19
C VAL A 70 0.97 -2.71 -13.58
N MET A 71 -0.14 -3.38 -13.29
CA MET A 71 -1.30 -2.77 -12.62
C MET A 71 -1.04 -2.67 -11.12
N VAL A 72 -0.98 -1.45 -10.59
CA VAL A 72 -0.63 -1.18 -9.20
C VAL A 72 -1.81 -0.61 -8.44
N GLY A 73 -2.16 -1.27 -7.33
CA GLY A 73 -3.14 -0.79 -6.35
C GLY A 73 -2.47 0.00 -5.22
N LEU A 74 -3.08 1.11 -4.83
CA LEU A 74 -2.54 1.99 -3.79
C LEU A 74 -3.31 1.84 -2.48
N ALA A 75 -2.55 1.76 -1.38
CA ALA A 75 -3.07 1.80 -0.01
C ALA A 75 -2.07 2.55 0.88
N THR A 76 -2.46 2.98 2.07
CA THR A 76 -1.58 3.73 2.98
C THR A 76 -1.72 3.25 4.41
N CYS A 77 -0.63 2.75 5.00
CA CYS A 77 -0.46 2.49 6.43
C CYS A 77 -1.63 1.69 7.04
N TYR A 78 -2.54 2.35 7.76
CA TYR A 78 -3.66 1.73 8.47
C TYR A 78 -4.62 0.96 7.57
N ASP A 79 -4.68 1.31 6.27
CA ASP A 79 -5.44 0.56 5.25
C ASP A 79 -5.05 -0.93 5.22
N LEU A 80 -3.79 -1.25 5.56
CA LEU A 80 -3.29 -2.63 5.58
C LEU A 80 -4.11 -3.57 6.50
N ARG A 81 -4.83 -3.03 7.49
CA ARG A 81 -5.67 -3.81 8.40
C ARG A 81 -7.00 -4.24 7.81
N PHE A 82 -7.40 -3.67 6.68
CA PHE A 82 -8.72 -3.85 6.09
C PHE A 82 -8.62 -4.65 4.78
N PRO A 83 -8.86 -5.98 4.84
CA PRO A 83 -8.74 -6.86 3.68
C PRO A 83 -9.70 -6.47 2.55
N GLU A 84 -10.82 -5.85 2.88
CA GLU A 84 -11.84 -5.42 1.93
C GLU A 84 -11.29 -4.48 0.86
N LEU A 85 -10.43 -3.51 1.26
CA LEU A 85 -9.80 -2.59 0.32
C LEU A 85 -8.89 -3.35 -0.66
N PHE A 86 -8.07 -4.26 -0.16
CA PHE A 86 -7.14 -5.04 -1.00
C PHE A 86 -7.90 -5.97 -1.95
N ARG A 87 -9.02 -6.52 -1.49
CA ARG A 87 -9.91 -7.31 -2.35
C ARG A 87 -10.48 -6.48 -3.50
N LEU A 88 -10.94 -5.27 -3.22
CA LEU A 88 -11.44 -4.34 -4.24
C LEU A 88 -10.34 -3.87 -5.20
N LEU A 89 -9.09 -3.72 -4.74
CA LEU A 89 -7.95 -3.41 -5.59
C LEU A 89 -7.63 -4.59 -6.52
N GLY A 90 -7.63 -5.83 -6.00
CA GLY A 90 -7.43 -7.04 -6.80
C GLY A 90 -8.52 -7.23 -7.86
N GLU A 91 -9.79 -7.00 -7.51
CA GLU A 91 -10.93 -7.02 -8.44
C GLU A 91 -10.81 -5.97 -9.55
N ALA A 92 -10.19 -4.83 -9.25
CA ALA A 92 -9.90 -3.79 -10.24
C ALA A 92 -8.67 -4.11 -11.11
N GLY A 93 -8.11 -5.31 -10.99
CA GLY A 93 -7.02 -5.81 -11.81
C GLY A 93 -5.62 -5.55 -11.26
N ALA A 94 -5.45 -5.14 -10.00
CA ALA A 94 -4.12 -4.96 -9.43
C ALA A 94 -3.30 -6.27 -9.49
N GLU A 95 -2.04 -6.14 -9.88
CA GLU A 95 -1.02 -7.19 -9.89
C GLU A 95 -0.02 -7.01 -8.73
N ALA A 96 0.13 -5.75 -8.29
CA ALA A 96 0.93 -5.39 -7.14
C ALA A 96 0.24 -4.32 -6.30
N PHE A 97 0.53 -4.33 -4.99
CA PHE A 97 0.10 -3.27 -4.06
C PHE A 97 1.30 -2.46 -3.59
N VAL A 98 1.15 -1.14 -3.48
CA VAL A 98 2.16 -0.26 -2.89
C VAL A 98 1.58 0.37 -1.63
N VAL A 99 2.28 0.17 -0.50
CA VAL A 99 1.80 0.58 0.83
C VAL A 99 2.90 1.33 1.58
N PRO A 100 2.96 2.67 1.48
CA PRO A 100 3.78 3.49 2.36
C PRO A 100 3.15 3.59 3.76
N ALA A 101 3.98 3.68 4.80
CA ALA A 101 3.51 3.76 6.18
C ALA A 101 4.47 4.48 7.13
N ALA A 102 3.89 4.97 8.24
CA ALA A 102 4.59 5.26 9.49
C ALA A 102 4.03 4.32 10.57
N TRP A 103 4.49 3.06 10.54
CA TRP A 103 3.97 1.99 11.40
C TRP A 103 4.88 1.80 12.62
N PRO A 104 4.35 1.96 13.86
CA PRO A 104 5.15 1.91 15.07
C PRO A 104 5.70 0.52 15.41
N LEU A 105 6.89 0.50 16.02
CA LEU A 105 7.59 -0.72 16.44
C LEU A 105 6.75 -1.70 17.28
N PRO A 106 5.93 -1.29 18.26
CA PRO A 106 5.15 -2.24 19.06
C PRO A 106 4.17 -3.11 18.26
N ARG A 107 3.91 -2.75 17.01
CA ARG A 107 3.00 -3.48 16.11
C ARG A 107 3.67 -3.91 14.80
N VAL A 108 5.00 -3.95 14.76
CA VAL A 108 5.74 -4.30 13.53
C VAL A 108 5.45 -5.73 13.07
N ALA A 109 5.21 -6.68 13.98
CA ALA A 109 4.79 -8.04 13.62
C ALA A 109 3.47 -8.06 12.83
N HIS A 110 2.53 -7.15 13.14
CA HIS A 110 1.31 -7.01 12.33
C HIS A 110 1.62 -6.45 10.93
N TRP A 111 2.58 -5.53 10.83
CA TRP A 111 3.00 -4.94 9.57
C TRP A 111 3.50 -5.99 8.59
N THR A 112 4.43 -6.82 9.02
CA THR A 112 5.02 -7.87 8.19
C THR A 112 4.02 -8.97 7.85
N LEU A 113 3.30 -9.49 8.84
CA LEU A 113 2.33 -10.58 8.66
C LEU A 113 1.16 -10.16 7.76
N LEU A 114 0.57 -8.99 7.99
CA LEU A 114 -0.56 -8.51 7.18
C LEU A 114 -0.16 -8.28 5.73
N GLY A 115 1.06 -7.82 5.46
CA GLY A 115 1.53 -7.70 4.09
C GLY A 115 1.58 -9.03 3.36
N GLN A 116 2.16 -10.05 3.97
CA GLN A 116 2.16 -11.41 3.41
C GLN A 116 0.73 -11.93 3.19
N ALA A 117 -0.15 -11.73 4.18
CA ALA A 117 -1.56 -12.11 4.03
C ALA A 117 -2.23 -11.42 2.84
N ARG A 118 -2.04 -10.08 2.66
CA ARG A 118 -2.59 -9.34 1.51
C ARG A 118 -2.05 -9.85 0.17
N ALA A 119 -0.79 -10.24 0.12
CA ALA A 119 -0.20 -10.82 -1.08
C ALA A 119 -0.87 -12.16 -1.43
N ILE A 120 -0.90 -13.09 -0.47
CA ILE A 120 -1.42 -14.46 -0.65
C ILE A 120 -2.91 -14.43 -1.01
N GLU A 121 -3.74 -13.79 -0.21
CA GLU A 121 -5.20 -13.82 -0.36
C GLU A 121 -5.72 -13.13 -1.62
N ASN A 122 -4.92 -12.24 -2.24
CA ASN A 122 -5.27 -11.53 -3.47
C ASN A 122 -4.46 -11.99 -4.68
N GLN A 123 -3.51 -12.91 -4.48
CA GLN A 123 -2.56 -13.34 -5.51
C GLN A 123 -1.91 -12.15 -6.21
N CYS A 124 -1.43 -11.19 -5.43
CA CYS A 124 -0.76 -9.97 -5.88
C CYS A 124 0.60 -9.84 -5.18
N ALA A 125 1.59 -9.27 -5.83
CA ALA A 125 2.78 -8.84 -5.12
C ALA A 125 2.46 -7.67 -4.18
N ILE A 126 3.27 -7.44 -3.13
CA ILE A 126 3.13 -6.25 -2.29
C ILE A 126 4.49 -5.61 -2.01
N ILE A 127 4.53 -4.29 -2.12
CA ILE A 127 5.67 -3.44 -1.80
C ILE A 127 5.28 -2.60 -0.59
N GLN A 128 5.86 -2.92 0.57
CA GLN A 128 5.60 -2.23 1.83
C GLN A 128 6.80 -1.38 2.20
N VAL A 129 6.60 -0.08 2.33
CA VAL A 129 7.65 0.88 2.70
C VAL A 129 7.26 1.55 4.01
N ASN A 130 7.98 1.22 5.07
CA ASN A 130 7.72 1.76 6.40
C ASN A 130 8.81 2.73 6.85
N THR A 131 8.42 3.75 7.58
CA THR A 131 9.34 4.70 8.19
C THR A 131 10.19 4.01 9.25
N GLY A 132 11.49 4.32 9.27
CA GLY A 132 12.40 3.97 10.36
C GLY A 132 12.65 5.13 11.32
N GLY A 133 13.52 4.90 12.31
CA GLY A 133 13.93 5.90 13.29
C GLY A 133 12.88 6.21 14.35
N THR A 134 12.92 7.44 14.87
CA THR A 134 12.00 7.91 15.92
C THR A 134 11.36 9.22 15.50
N HIS A 135 10.02 9.27 15.52
CA HIS A 135 9.22 10.45 15.23
C HIS A 135 8.52 10.92 16.50
N HIS A 136 8.86 12.15 16.96
CA HIS A 136 8.53 12.59 18.29
C HIS A 136 8.96 11.54 19.33
N ASN A 137 8.10 11.00 20.13
CA ASN A 137 8.41 9.98 21.13
C ASN A 137 8.04 8.55 20.69
N THR A 138 7.79 8.34 19.38
CA THR A 138 7.36 7.04 18.86
C THR A 138 8.48 6.43 18.01
N VAL A 139 8.97 5.26 18.43
CA VAL A 139 9.89 4.46 17.64
C VAL A 139 9.12 3.79 16.51
N MET A 140 9.56 4.01 15.26
CA MET A 140 8.97 3.41 14.05
C MET A 140 9.50 2.00 13.85
N GLY A 141 8.68 1.16 13.24
CA GLY A 141 8.99 -0.27 13.12
C GLY A 141 9.99 -0.61 12.01
N GLY A 142 10.17 0.26 11.01
CA GLY A 142 10.94 -0.11 9.83
C GLY A 142 10.38 -1.38 9.18
N ASN A 143 11.24 -2.36 8.93
CA ASN A 143 10.85 -3.66 8.33
C ASN A 143 10.05 -3.51 7.04
N SER A 144 10.56 -2.65 6.14
CA SER A 144 10.06 -2.57 4.77
C SER A 144 10.33 -3.89 4.07
N GLN A 145 9.38 -4.35 3.25
CA GLN A 145 9.50 -5.64 2.55
C GLN A 145 8.83 -5.63 1.18
N VAL A 146 9.30 -6.51 0.32
CA VAL A 146 8.66 -6.88 -0.94
C VAL A 146 8.29 -8.36 -0.85
N VAL A 147 7.03 -8.68 -1.13
CA VAL A 147 6.50 -10.04 -1.03
C VAL A 147 5.86 -10.43 -2.36
N ALA A 148 6.16 -11.64 -2.83
CA ALA A 148 5.54 -12.22 -4.02
C ALA A 148 4.08 -12.64 -3.75
N ALA A 149 3.32 -12.88 -4.81
CA ALA A 149 1.92 -13.30 -4.75
C ALA A 149 1.67 -14.60 -3.97
N GLN A 150 2.68 -15.45 -3.85
CA GLN A 150 2.64 -16.72 -3.09
C GLN A 150 3.03 -16.55 -1.62
N GLY A 151 3.38 -15.32 -1.19
CA GLY A 151 3.78 -15.01 0.18
C GLY A 151 5.28 -15.10 0.45
N GLU A 152 6.10 -15.44 -0.55
CA GLU A 152 7.55 -15.42 -0.44
C GLU A 152 8.06 -14.00 -0.22
N VAL A 153 8.91 -13.79 0.77
CA VAL A 153 9.57 -12.50 1.03
C VAL A 153 10.77 -12.38 0.09
N LEU A 154 10.62 -11.59 -0.96
CA LEU A 154 11.66 -11.34 -1.97
C LEU A 154 12.78 -10.44 -1.46
N GLY A 155 12.53 -9.71 -0.40
CA GLY A 155 13.50 -8.88 0.29
C GLY A 155 12.89 -8.13 1.45
N THR A 156 13.72 -7.84 2.45
CA THR A 156 13.34 -7.06 3.64
C THR A 156 14.48 -6.18 4.11
N ILE A 157 14.14 -5.05 4.72
CA ILE A 157 15.08 -4.23 5.50
C ILE A 157 14.81 -4.53 6.97
N GLU A 158 15.73 -5.24 7.60
CA GLU A 158 15.63 -5.52 9.04
C GLU A 158 15.88 -4.28 9.88
N GLY A 159 15.14 -4.19 10.99
CA GLY A 159 15.27 -3.07 11.93
C GLY A 159 14.60 -1.78 11.44
N ASN A 160 15.04 -0.65 12.01
CA ASN A 160 14.40 0.65 11.79
C ASN A 160 15.36 1.76 11.31
N GLY A 161 16.51 1.38 10.78
CA GLY A 161 17.46 2.31 10.16
C GLY A 161 17.03 2.75 8.75
N GLU A 162 17.70 3.77 8.23
CA GLU A 162 17.56 4.19 6.83
C GLU A 162 18.30 3.20 5.92
N ALA A 163 17.62 2.69 4.90
CA ALA A 163 18.21 1.76 3.95
C ALA A 163 17.44 1.77 2.61
N VAL A 164 18.04 1.16 1.58
CA VAL A 164 17.44 0.95 0.27
C VAL A 164 17.27 -0.56 0.07
N LEU A 165 16.08 -0.97 -0.33
CA LEU A 165 15.76 -2.34 -0.74
C LEU A 165 15.54 -2.38 -2.25
N VAL A 166 16.23 -3.32 -2.91
CA VAL A 166 16.01 -3.65 -4.31
C VAL A 166 15.57 -5.11 -4.38
N ALA A 167 14.43 -5.36 -5.03
CA ALA A 167 13.90 -6.71 -5.23
C ALA A 167 13.28 -6.82 -6.64
N THR A 168 13.25 -8.02 -7.18
CA THR A 168 12.63 -8.32 -8.48
C THR A 168 11.31 -9.03 -8.26
N ILE A 169 10.24 -8.51 -8.86
CA ILE A 169 8.93 -9.16 -8.92
C ILE A 169 8.79 -9.75 -10.33
N ASP A 170 8.66 -11.08 -10.41
CA ASP A 170 8.44 -11.79 -11.67
C ASP A 170 6.94 -11.76 -12.02
N LEU A 171 6.58 -10.92 -13.00
CA LEU A 171 5.19 -10.78 -13.43
C LEU A 171 4.71 -11.97 -14.26
N ALA A 172 5.63 -12.68 -14.94
CA ALA A 172 5.27 -13.89 -15.68
C ALA A 172 4.93 -15.03 -14.71
N ALA A 173 5.74 -15.23 -13.67
CA ALA A 173 5.45 -16.18 -12.61
C ALA A 173 4.16 -15.85 -11.84
N LEU A 174 3.85 -14.56 -11.65
CA LEU A 174 2.58 -14.12 -11.05
C LEU A 174 1.38 -14.51 -11.94
N ALA A 175 1.49 -14.28 -13.25
CA ALA A 175 0.42 -14.63 -14.20
C ALA A 175 0.20 -16.15 -14.24
N ASP A 176 1.27 -16.94 -14.34
CA ASP A 176 1.24 -18.41 -14.29
C ASP A 176 0.61 -18.94 -13.00
N TYR A 177 0.98 -18.36 -11.86
CA TYR A 177 0.39 -18.73 -10.56
C TYR A 177 -1.12 -18.50 -10.53
N ARG A 178 -1.61 -17.38 -11.06
CA ARG A 178 -3.06 -17.09 -11.13
C ARG A 178 -3.80 -18.04 -12.07
N GLU A 179 -3.15 -18.48 -13.15
CA GLU A 179 -3.74 -19.42 -14.10
C GLU A 179 -3.78 -20.84 -13.52
N THR A 180 -2.69 -21.30 -12.90
CA THR A 180 -2.56 -22.67 -12.38
C THR A 180 -3.26 -22.89 -11.04
N PHE A 181 -3.47 -21.81 -10.26
CA PHE A 181 -4.15 -21.86 -8.97
C PHE A 181 -5.21 -20.75 -8.83
N PRO A 182 -6.34 -20.83 -9.58
CA PRO A 182 -7.30 -19.72 -9.72
C PRO A 182 -8.28 -19.60 -8.52
N VAL A 183 -7.78 -19.53 -7.28
CA VAL A 183 -8.61 -19.51 -6.05
C VAL A 183 -9.57 -18.33 -5.98
N LEU A 184 -9.26 -17.22 -6.66
CA LEU A 184 -10.15 -16.06 -6.68
C LEU A 184 -11.46 -16.31 -7.43
N ALA A 185 -11.49 -17.30 -8.34
CA ALA A 185 -12.70 -17.71 -9.06
C ALA A 185 -13.68 -18.46 -8.15
N ASP A 186 -13.23 -19.02 -7.04
CA ASP A 186 -14.06 -19.79 -6.10
C ASP A 186 -14.80 -18.92 -5.08
N ARG A 187 -14.62 -17.62 -5.12
CA ARG A 187 -15.31 -16.67 -4.23
C ARG A 187 -16.84 -16.75 -4.41
N ARG A 188 -17.56 -16.66 -3.29
CA ARG A 188 -19.03 -16.77 -3.25
C ARG A 188 -19.73 -15.53 -2.65
N LEU A 189 -18.98 -14.52 -2.19
CA LEU A 189 -19.53 -13.31 -1.55
C LEU A 189 -19.09 -12.06 -2.32
#